data_275229edb52119e53fed7a14c2c04112
#
_entry.id   275229edb52119e53fed7a14c2c04112
#
_cell.length_a   1.000
_cell.length_b   1.000
_cell.length_c   1.000
_cell.angle_alpha   90.00
_cell.angle_beta   90.00
_cell.angle_gamma   90.00
#
_symmetry.space_group_name_H-M   'P 1'
#
loop_
_entity.id
_entity.type
_entity.pdbx_description
1 polymer ?
#
loop_
_entity_poly.entity_id
_entity_poly.type
_entity_poly.pdbx_seq_one_letter_code
_entity_poly.pdbx_strand_id
1 'polypeptide(L)'
;MAAEILVVDDEADIRELVGGILQDEGFAVRTAGNSSDALAAVRARAPRLVVLDVWLKGSELDGLGILSMLKEMDPFLPVVVISGHGTVETAVEAIRRGAYDYLEKPFKAEK
;
A
#
# COMPACT_ATOMS: atom_id res chain seq x y z
N MET A 1 4.36 17.60 13.21
CA MET A 1 3.53 16.40 13.18
C MET A 1 4.13 15.38 12.24
N ALA A 2 4.08 14.11 12.64
CA ALA A 2 4.60 13.04 11.79
C ALA A 2 3.72 12.85 10.55
N ALA A 3 4.35 12.62 9.41
CA ALA A 3 3.61 12.24 8.20
C ALA A 3 2.98 10.86 8.43
N GLU A 4 1.77 10.68 7.93
CA GLU A 4 1.03 9.44 8.12
C GLU A 4 1.06 8.58 6.86
N ILE A 5 1.37 7.29 7.06
CA ILE A 5 1.42 6.32 5.96
C ILE A 5 0.40 5.22 6.24
N LEU A 6 -0.37 4.86 5.23
CA LEU A 6 -1.32 3.75 5.29
C LEU A 6 -0.68 2.53 4.66
N VAL A 7 -0.61 1.43 5.42
CA VAL A 7 -0.09 0.15 4.92
C VAL A 7 -1.25 -0.80 4.69
N VAL A 8 -1.42 -1.26 3.46
CA VAL A 8 -2.50 -2.15 3.05
C VAL A 8 -1.92 -3.50 2.65
N ASP A 9 -2.18 -4.53 3.45
CA ASP A 9 -1.68 -5.88 3.20
C ASP A 9 -2.59 -6.85 3.97
N ASP A 10 -2.93 -7.99 3.37
CA ASP A 10 -3.78 -8.98 4.02
C ASP A 10 -3.01 -9.81 5.07
N GLU A 11 -1.70 -9.75 5.07
CA GLU A 11 -0.87 -10.46 6.03
C GLU A 11 -0.51 -9.57 7.21
N ALA A 12 -0.98 -9.95 8.41
CA ALA A 12 -0.72 -9.16 9.62
C ALA A 12 0.77 -9.00 9.90
N ASP A 13 1.54 -10.06 9.65
CA ASP A 13 3.00 -10.04 9.89
C ASP A 13 3.68 -8.98 9.02
N ILE A 14 3.24 -8.84 7.77
CA ILE A 14 3.82 -7.85 6.85
C ILE A 14 3.40 -6.44 7.29
N ARG A 15 2.14 -6.26 7.70
CA ARG A 15 1.69 -4.97 8.22
C ARG A 15 2.54 -4.53 9.42
N GLU A 16 2.84 -5.47 10.32
CA GLU A 16 3.68 -5.18 11.50
C GLU A 16 5.12 -4.86 11.09
N LEU A 17 5.69 -5.65 10.19
CA LEU A 17 7.06 -5.45 9.74
C LEU A 17 7.24 -4.10 9.06
N VAL A 18 6.42 -3.82 8.07
CA VAL A 18 6.51 -2.57 7.31
C VAL A 18 6.17 -1.38 8.22
N GLY A 19 5.11 -1.53 9.04
CA GLY A 19 4.72 -0.49 9.98
C GLY A 19 5.82 -0.16 10.97
N GLY A 20 6.50 -1.19 11.51
CA GLY A 20 7.59 -0.99 12.45
C GLY A 20 8.77 -0.27 11.82
N ILE A 21 9.12 -0.63 10.59
CA ILE A 21 10.21 0.04 9.86
C ILE A 21 9.88 1.52 9.67
N LEU A 22 8.65 1.82 9.25
CA LEU A 22 8.22 3.19 9.01
C LEU A 22 8.15 4.00 10.30
N GLN A 23 7.66 3.39 11.38
CA GLN A 23 7.62 4.05 12.68
C GLN A 23 9.02 4.39 13.18
N ASP A 24 9.97 3.48 12.96
CA ASP A 24 11.37 3.72 13.33
C ASP A 24 11.97 4.91 12.59
N GLU A 25 11.45 5.20 11.41
CA GLU A 25 11.88 6.35 10.60
C GLU A 25 11.11 7.64 10.95
N GLY A 26 10.21 7.58 11.91
CA GLY A 26 9.51 8.76 12.39
C GLY A 26 8.13 8.99 11.79
N PHE A 27 7.60 8.03 11.05
CA PHE A 27 6.27 8.15 10.45
C PHE A 27 5.19 7.61 11.39
N ALA A 28 4.00 8.19 11.29
CA ALA A 28 2.81 7.59 11.90
C ALA A 28 2.26 6.57 10.90
N VAL A 29 1.76 5.43 11.40
CA VAL A 29 1.31 4.34 10.55
C VAL A 29 -0.12 3.94 10.89
N ARG A 30 -0.96 3.83 9.85
CA ARG A 30 -2.26 3.17 9.94
C ARG A 30 -2.19 1.93 9.06
N THR A 31 -3.03 0.94 9.34
CA THR A 31 -3.02 -0.31 8.58
C THR A 31 -4.42 -0.69 8.14
N ALA A 32 -4.50 -1.47 7.05
CA ALA A 32 -5.74 -2.03 6.56
C ALA A 32 -5.44 -3.41 5.97
N GLY A 33 -6.36 -4.34 6.16
CA GLY A 33 -6.17 -5.72 5.71
C GLY A 33 -6.95 -6.11 4.47
N ASN A 34 -7.77 -5.20 3.94
CA ASN A 34 -8.61 -5.49 2.78
C ASN A 34 -9.02 -4.17 2.09
N SER A 35 -9.72 -4.29 0.96
CA SER A 35 -10.11 -3.14 0.17
C SER A 35 -11.08 -2.20 0.90
N SER A 36 -12.07 -2.76 1.58
CA SER A 36 -13.05 -1.98 2.34
C SER A 36 -12.39 -1.10 3.38
N ASP A 37 -11.51 -1.70 4.19
CA ASP A 37 -10.81 -0.98 5.25
C ASP A 37 -9.85 0.07 4.68
N ALA A 38 -9.18 -0.27 3.57
CA ALA A 38 -8.26 0.67 2.93
C ALA A 38 -8.99 1.91 2.43
N LEU A 39 -10.10 1.71 1.72
CA LEU A 39 -10.87 2.83 1.18
C LEU A 39 -11.49 3.67 2.30
N ALA A 40 -12.00 3.02 3.34
CA ALA A 40 -12.54 3.72 4.50
C ALA A 40 -11.48 4.56 5.20
N ALA A 41 -10.27 4.01 5.35
CA ALA A 41 -9.17 4.73 5.99
C ALA A 41 -8.78 5.99 5.22
N VAL A 42 -8.72 5.90 3.89
CA VAL A 42 -8.38 7.05 3.05
C VAL A 42 -9.49 8.11 3.08
N ARG A 43 -10.76 7.66 3.07
CA ARG A 43 -11.90 8.59 3.14
C ARG A 43 -11.95 9.31 4.48
N ALA A 44 -11.60 8.61 5.56
CA ALA A 44 -11.61 9.23 6.89
C ALA A 44 -10.54 10.32 7.00
N ARG A 45 -9.37 10.06 6.47
CA ARG A 45 -8.27 11.01 6.47
C ARG A 45 -7.22 10.57 5.45
N ALA A 46 -6.92 11.45 4.49
CA ALA A 46 -5.95 11.13 3.45
C ALA A 46 -4.55 10.98 4.05
N PRO A 47 -3.87 9.84 3.83
CA PRO A 47 -2.50 9.68 4.29
C PRO A 47 -1.53 10.42 3.34
N ARG A 48 -0.30 10.57 3.79
CA ARG A 48 0.75 11.14 2.96
C ARG A 48 1.18 10.17 1.86
N LEU A 49 1.11 8.88 2.15
CA LEU A 49 1.56 7.82 1.25
C LEU A 49 0.77 6.55 1.55
N VAL A 50 0.52 5.74 0.55
CA VAL A 50 -0.06 4.41 0.73
C VAL A 50 0.96 3.37 0.27
N VAL A 51 1.20 2.36 1.11
CA VAL A 51 1.96 1.15 0.74
C VAL A 51 0.91 0.05 0.53
N LEU A 52 0.81 -0.47 -0.68
CA LEU A 52 -0.31 -1.31 -1.10
C LEU A 52 0.17 -2.64 -1.65
N ASP A 53 -0.28 -3.74 -1.04
CA ASP A 53 -0.02 -5.08 -1.57
C ASP A 53 -0.93 -5.34 -2.77
N VAL A 54 -0.37 -5.86 -3.85
CA VAL A 54 -1.11 -6.21 -5.06
C VAL A 54 -2.02 -7.42 -4.83
N TRP A 55 -1.55 -8.38 -4.02
CA TRP A 55 -2.26 -9.64 -3.83
C TRP A 55 -3.01 -9.66 -2.49
N LEU A 56 -4.22 -9.11 -2.47
CA LEU A 56 -5.08 -9.08 -1.28
C LEU A 56 -6.09 -10.22 -1.34
N LYS A 57 -5.89 -11.23 -0.52
CA LYS A 57 -6.81 -12.35 -0.42
C LYS A 57 -8.05 -11.95 0.37
N GLY A 58 -9.20 -12.46 -0.02
CA GLY A 58 -10.45 -12.21 0.68
C GLY A 58 -10.99 -10.80 0.54
N SER A 59 -10.45 -10.03 -0.38
CA SER A 59 -10.87 -8.66 -0.63
C SER A 59 -11.75 -8.61 -1.88
N GLU A 60 -12.71 -7.69 -1.91
CA GLU A 60 -13.56 -7.51 -3.09
C GLU A 60 -12.76 -7.02 -4.28
N LEU A 61 -11.76 -6.18 -4.00
CA LEU A 61 -10.86 -5.67 -5.03
C LEU A 61 -9.46 -6.19 -4.75
N ASP A 62 -8.75 -6.53 -5.80
CA ASP A 62 -7.31 -6.81 -5.66
C ASP A 62 -6.55 -5.49 -5.50
N GLY A 63 -5.25 -5.58 -5.28
CA GLY A 63 -4.43 -4.39 -5.06
C GLY A 63 -4.45 -3.44 -6.24
N LEU A 64 -4.47 -3.95 -7.47
CA LEU A 64 -4.52 -3.08 -8.65
C LEU A 64 -5.85 -2.33 -8.74
N GLY A 65 -6.95 -3.00 -8.37
CA GLY A 65 -8.26 -2.34 -8.31
C GLY A 65 -8.30 -1.23 -7.28
N ILE A 66 -7.73 -1.49 -6.10
CA ILE A 66 -7.62 -0.48 -5.05
C ILE A 66 -6.79 0.71 -5.53
N LEU A 67 -5.66 0.43 -6.17
CA LEU A 67 -4.78 1.47 -6.72
C LEU A 67 -5.57 2.40 -7.65
N SER A 68 -6.32 1.83 -8.58
CA SER A 68 -7.12 2.62 -9.52
C SER A 68 -8.12 3.50 -8.77
N MET A 69 -8.81 2.96 -7.78
CA MET A 69 -9.78 3.74 -7.00
C MET A 69 -9.13 4.85 -6.20
N LEU A 70 -7.99 4.58 -5.59
CA LEU A 70 -7.27 5.60 -4.82
C LEU A 70 -6.81 6.74 -5.71
N LYS A 71 -6.35 6.45 -6.92
CA LYS A 71 -5.91 7.48 -7.86
C LYS A 71 -7.08 8.27 -8.42
N GLU A 72 -8.27 7.67 -8.51
CA GLU A 72 -9.48 8.42 -8.86
C GLU A 72 -9.89 9.38 -7.74
N MET A 73 -9.79 8.92 -6.49
CA MET A 73 -10.14 9.73 -5.32
C MET A 73 -9.18 10.90 -5.14
N ASP A 74 -7.89 10.65 -5.37
CA ASP A 74 -6.85 11.67 -5.21
C ASP A 74 -5.72 11.38 -6.19
N PRO A 75 -5.71 12.05 -7.35
CA PRO A 75 -4.65 11.82 -8.35
C PRO A 75 -3.23 12.12 -7.88
N PHE A 76 -3.10 12.89 -6.81
CA PHE A 76 -1.77 13.27 -6.30
C PHE A 76 -1.32 12.39 -5.14
N LEU A 77 -2.14 11.44 -4.70
CA LEU A 77 -1.77 10.54 -3.60
C LEU A 77 -0.69 9.58 -4.07
N PRO A 78 0.51 9.59 -3.45
CA PRO A 78 1.53 8.62 -3.82
C PRO A 78 1.17 7.23 -3.31
N VAL A 79 1.22 6.23 -4.19
CA VAL A 79 0.96 4.84 -3.84
C VAL A 79 2.16 4.01 -4.27
N VAL A 80 2.79 3.35 -3.31
CA VAL A 80 3.88 2.40 -3.56
C VAL A 80 3.28 1.00 -3.51
N VAL A 81 3.43 0.25 -4.59
CA VAL A 81 2.86 -1.10 -4.70
C VAL A 81 3.92 -2.12 -4.32
N ILE A 82 3.55 -3.08 -3.49
CA ILE A 82 4.44 -4.18 -3.07
C ILE A 82 3.85 -5.51 -3.48
N SER A 83 4.69 -6.51 -3.72
CA SER A 83 4.22 -7.84 -4.09
C SER A 83 5.26 -8.91 -3.81
N GLY A 84 4.80 -10.06 -3.30
CA GLY A 84 5.64 -11.25 -3.13
C GLY A 84 5.60 -12.18 -4.33
N HIS A 85 4.66 -11.96 -5.24
CA HIS A 85 4.43 -12.86 -6.38
C HIS A 85 4.29 -12.08 -7.69
N GLY A 86 4.81 -10.87 -7.73
CA GLY A 86 4.64 -10.02 -8.89
C GLY A 86 5.49 -10.45 -10.07
N THR A 87 4.98 -10.18 -11.25
CA THR A 87 5.71 -10.36 -12.50
C THR A 87 6.05 -8.98 -13.05
N VAL A 88 6.88 -8.96 -14.08
CA VAL A 88 7.18 -7.72 -14.80
C VAL A 88 5.87 -7.08 -15.31
N GLU A 89 4.95 -7.93 -15.78
CA GLU A 89 3.65 -7.44 -16.27
C GLU A 89 2.84 -6.75 -15.18
N THR A 90 2.83 -7.31 -13.98
CA THR A 90 2.14 -6.70 -12.84
C THR A 90 2.76 -5.36 -12.48
N ALA A 91 4.09 -5.28 -12.47
CA ALA A 91 4.79 -4.03 -12.17
C ALA A 91 4.46 -2.96 -13.21
N VAL A 92 4.48 -3.32 -14.49
CA VAL A 92 4.14 -2.39 -15.57
C VAL A 92 2.71 -1.89 -15.41
N GLU A 93 1.77 -2.80 -15.13
CA GLU A 93 0.38 -2.42 -14.98
C GLU A 93 0.18 -1.48 -13.77
N ALA A 94 0.86 -1.74 -12.66
CA ALA A 94 0.79 -0.87 -11.49
C ALA A 94 1.24 0.55 -11.84
N ILE A 95 2.37 0.67 -12.52
CA ILE A 95 2.90 1.99 -12.90
C ILE A 95 1.94 2.68 -13.88
N ARG A 96 1.37 1.94 -14.83
CA ARG A 96 0.39 2.50 -15.78
C ARG A 96 -0.85 3.03 -15.08
N ARG A 97 -1.27 2.41 -13.98
CA ARG A 97 -2.43 2.86 -13.20
C ARG A 97 -2.09 3.99 -12.24
N GLY A 98 -0.86 4.44 -12.23
CA GLY A 98 -0.46 5.61 -11.46
C GLY A 98 0.33 5.34 -10.19
N ALA A 99 0.80 4.12 -9.98
CA ALA A 99 1.66 3.83 -8.83
C ALA A 99 2.94 4.62 -8.92
N TYR A 100 3.40 5.12 -7.78
CA TYR A 100 4.64 5.88 -7.70
C TYR A 100 5.85 4.95 -7.88
N ASP A 101 5.76 3.74 -7.30
CA ASP A 101 6.85 2.77 -7.37
C ASP A 101 6.30 1.37 -7.13
N TYR A 102 7.11 0.37 -7.41
CA TYR A 102 6.79 -1.04 -7.24
C TYR A 102 7.96 -1.75 -6.56
N LEU A 103 7.68 -2.40 -5.44
CA LEU A 103 8.70 -3.10 -4.65
C LEU A 103 8.33 -4.57 -4.49
N GLU A 104 9.33 -5.44 -4.46
CA GLU A 104 9.11 -6.87 -4.24
C GLU A 104 9.31 -7.24 -2.78
N LYS A 105 8.50 -8.17 -2.30
CA LYS A 105 8.71 -8.86 -1.03
C LYS A 105 9.74 -9.99 -1.24
N PRO A 106 10.42 -10.46 -0.20
CA PRO A 106 10.39 -9.97 1.18
C PRO A 106 11.27 -8.74 1.37
N PHE A 107 10.89 -7.92 2.36
CA PHE A 107 11.70 -6.78 2.74
C PHE A 107 12.77 -7.22 3.72
N LYS A 108 13.93 -6.63 3.60
CA LYS A 108 15.01 -6.84 4.57
C LYS A 108 15.23 -5.54 5.31
N ALA A 109 15.40 -5.64 6.63
CA ALA A 109 15.53 -4.47 7.47
C ALA A 109 16.75 -3.62 7.11
N GLU A 110 17.80 -4.24 6.59
CA GLU A 110 19.01 -3.55 6.21
C GLU A 110 18.93 -2.83 4.84
N LYS A 111 17.81 -2.88 4.21
CA LYS A 111 17.62 -2.18 2.93
C LYS A 111 16.89 -0.85 3.08
#